data_b2a3993b3eaf38a94039ee7feaf6a968
#
_entry.id   b2a3993b3eaf38a94039ee7feaf6a968
#
_cell.length_a   1.000
_cell.length_b   1.000
_cell.length_c   1.000
_cell.angle_alpha   90.00
_cell.angle_beta   90.00
_cell.angle_gamma   90.00
#
_symmetry.space_group_name_H-M   'P 1'
#
loop_
_entity.id
_entity.type
_entity.pdbx_description
1 polymer ?
#
loop_
_entity_poly.entity_id
_entity_poly.type
_entity_poly.pdbx_seq_one_letter_code
_entity_poly.pdbx_strand_id
1 'polypeptide(L)'
;IKLSLAERITIVCGHYLGIDERLLERYDMQELSIGDYILTGGEPAALVMVDAVARLMPKVLGNFESALEDSYMNQLLGSPCYTHPREYRGLVVPEELLSGDHARIKKYRREEAIRKCLKHRPELVEAAELSDDEQAMVARIRKFEKKAQ
;
A
#
# COMPACT_ATOMS: atom_id res chain seq x y z
N ILE A 1 -9.81 5.81 -2.28
CA ILE A 1 -11.13 5.87 -1.59
C ILE A 1 -12.05 6.90 -2.27
N LYS A 2 -11.68 8.19 -2.42
CA LYS A 2 -12.56 9.22 -3.00
C LYS A 2 -13.20 8.81 -4.33
N LEU A 3 -12.41 8.23 -5.24
CA LEU A 3 -12.89 7.77 -6.55
C LEU A 3 -13.85 6.58 -6.47
N SER A 4 -13.68 5.68 -5.49
CA SER A 4 -14.58 4.51 -5.35
C SER A 4 -16.00 4.87 -4.88
N LEU A 5 -16.21 6.11 -4.44
CA LEU A 5 -17.53 6.65 -4.05
C LEU A 5 -18.22 7.42 -5.18
N ALA A 6 -17.55 7.62 -6.31
CA ALA A 6 -18.12 8.34 -7.45
C ALA A 6 -19.09 7.44 -8.23
N GLU A 7 -20.27 7.97 -8.58
CA GLU A 7 -21.25 7.25 -9.41
C GLU A 7 -20.75 6.98 -10.83
N ARG A 8 -19.91 7.88 -11.34
CA ARG A 8 -19.32 7.77 -12.67
C ARG A 8 -17.93 8.41 -12.70
N ILE A 9 -17.01 7.74 -13.36
CA ILE A 9 -15.66 8.24 -13.63
C ILE A 9 -15.44 8.16 -15.13
N THR A 10 -15.00 9.28 -15.73
CA THR A 10 -14.53 9.33 -17.10
C THR A 10 -13.02 9.51 -17.08
N ILE A 11 -12.29 8.61 -17.71
CA ILE A 11 -10.83 8.65 -17.80
C ILE A 11 -10.47 8.97 -19.24
N VAL A 12 -9.69 10.02 -19.45
CA VAL A 12 -9.20 10.42 -20.77
C VAL A 12 -7.74 9.99 -20.87
N CYS A 13 -7.44 9.15 -21.84
CA CYS A 13 -6.10 8.63 -22.12
C CYS A 13 -5.49 9.37 -23.29
N GLY A 14 -4.46 10.18 -23.03
CA GLY A 14 -3.72 10.89 -24.07
C GLY A 14 -2.67 10.00 -24.74
N HIS A 15 -2.36 10.32 -26.00
CA HIS A 15 -1.28 9.74 -26.78
C HIS A 15 -0.31 10.81 -27.28
N TYR A 16 0.85 10.38 -27.77
CA TYR A 16 1.90 11.25 -28.32
C TYR A 16 2.43 12.27 -27.29
N LEU A 17 2.19 13.55 -27.49
CA LEU A 17 2.67 14.64 -26.63
C LEU A 17 1.69 15.06 -25.53
N GLY A 18 0.55 14.36 -25.40
CA GLY A 18 -0.44 14.66 -24.37
C GLY A 18 -1.79 15.11 -24.93
N ILE A 19 -2.53 15.88 -24.15
CA ILE A 19 -3.86 16.40 -24.45
C ILE A 19 -3.77 17.93 -24.52
N ASP A 20 -4.58 18.56 -25.36
CA ASP A 20 -4.64 20.03 -25.46
C ASP A 20 -5.06 20.63 -24.10
N GLU A 21 -4.23 21.53 -23.58
CA GLU A 21 -4.41 22.17 -22.27
C GLU A 21 -5.78 22.84 -22.12
N ARG A 22 -6.31 23.40 -23.19
CA ARG A 22 -7.64 24.04 -23.21
C ARG A 22 -8.79 23.06 -22.89
N LEU A 23 -8.60 21.74 -23.13
CA LEU A 23 -9.56 20.74 -22.73
C LEU A 23 -9.54 20.51 -21.20
N LEU A 24 -8.36 20.51 -20.62
CA LEU A 24 -8.20 20.37 -19.17
C LEU A 24 -8.92 21.50 -18.43
N GLU A 25 -8.67 22.73 -18.85
CA GLU A 25 -9.33 23.92 -18.29
C GLU A 25 -10.85 23.93 -18.54
N ARG A 26 -11.28 23.61 -19.78
CA ARG A 26 -12.70 23.70 -20.18
C ARG A 26 -13.59 22.74 -19.45
N TYR A 27 -13.08 21.55 -19.09
CA TYR A 27 -13.84 20.46 -18.48
C TYR A 27 -13.46 20.19 -17.02
N ASP A 28 -12.67 21.06 -16.40
CA ASP A 28 -12.20 20.90 -15.02
C ASP A 28 -11.64 19.49 -14.77
N MET A 29 -10.75 19.06 -15.66
CA MET A 29 -10.16 17.73 -15.59
C MET A 29 -9.09 17.67 -14.51
N GLN A 30 -9.08 16.57 -13.75
CA GLN A 30 -8.01 16.30 -12.81
C GLN A 30 -6.92 15.48 -13.51
N GLU A 31 -5.70 16.00 -13.55
CA GLU A 31 -4.53 15.25 -13.99
C GLU A 31 -4.04 14.31 -12.88
N LEU A 32 -3.77 13.07 -13.25
CA LEU A 32 -3.27 12.04 -12.32
C LEU A 32 -2.03 11.37 -12.90
N SER A 33 -0.98 11.29 -12.09
CA SER A 33 0.23 10.52 -12.39
C SER A 33 0.27 9.26 -11.55
N ILE A 34 0.75 8.16 -12.12
CA ILE A 34 1.02 6.90 -11.41
C ILE A 34 2.51 6.70 -11.10
N GLY A 35 3.38 7.64 -11.50
CA GLY A 35 4.83 7.59 -11.23
C GLY A 35 5.65 8.39 -12.23
N ASP A 36 6.92 8.59 -11.92
CA ASP A 36 7.88 9.41 -12.68
C ASP A 36 8.54 8.58 -13.80
N TYR A 37 7.74 8.11 -14.75
CA TYR A 37 8.18 7.40 -15.95
C TYR A 37 7.24 7.67 -17.13
N ILE A 38 7.72 7.45 -18.34
CA ILE A 38 6.98 7.74 -19.56
C ILE A 38 6.34 6.45 -20.10
N LEU A 39 5.05 6.54 -20.45
CA LEU A 39 4.29 5.48 -21.12
C LEU A 39 3.95 5.92 -22.56
N THR A 40 3.65 4.97 -23.43
CA THR A 40 3.27 5.25 -24.84
C THR A 40 1.88 5.86 -24.97
N GLY A 41 1.04 5.70 -23.95
CA GLY A 41 -0.31 6.24 -23.86
C GLY A 41 -0.83 6.16 -22.45
N GLY A 42 -2.00 6.73 -22.17
CA GLY A 42 -2.61 6.79 -20.84
C GLY A 42 -3.32 5.50 -20.42
N GLU A 43 -3.57 4.54 -21.32
CA GLU A 43 -4.36 3.35 -21.03
C GLU A 43 -3.75 2.44 -19.94
N PRO A 44 -2.44 2.18 -19.92
CA PRO A 44 -1.84 1.40 -18.82
C PRO A 44 -2.04 2.07 -17.46
N ALA A 45 -1.92 3.40 -17.40
CA ALA A 45 -2.20 4.16 -16.18
C ALA A 45 -3.68 4.07 -15.78
N ALA A 46 -4.59 4.16 -16.75
CA ALA A 46 -6.02 4.00 -16.52
C ALA A 46 -6.36 2.61 -15.98
N LEU A 47 -5.74 1.54 -16.49
CA LEU A 47 -5.92 0.18 -15.97
C LEU A 47 -5.48 0.05 -14.51
N VAL A 48 -4.33 0.62 -14.14
CA VAL A 48 -3.85 0.66 -12.75
C VAL A 48 -4.85 1.38 -11.86
N MET A 49 -5.39 2.52 -12.30
CA MET A 49 -6.39 3.27 -11.56
C MET A 49 -7.70 2.49 -11.41
N VAL A 50 -8.19 1.87 -12.48
CA VAL A 50 -9.43 1.07 -12.45
C VAL A 50 -9.29 -0.09 -11.48
N ASP A 51 -8.18 -0.84 -11.52
CA ASP A 51 -7.94 -1.94 -10.59
C ASP A 51 -7.88 -1.45 -9.14
N ALA A 52 -7.09 -0.41 -8.88
CA ALA A 52 -6.94 0.16 -7.54
C ALA A 52 -8.26 0.70 -6.95
N VAL A 53 -9.15 1.23 -7.79
CA VAL A 53 -10.46 1.75 -7.36
C VAL A 53 -11.48 0.62 -7.22
N ALA A 54 -11.55 -0.29 -8.21
CA ALA A 54 -12.54 -1.35 -8.26
C ALA A 54 -12.43 -2.29 -7.06
N ARG A 55 -11.21 -2.64 -6.62
CA ARG A 55 -11.00 -3.50 -5.46
C ARG A 55 -11.52 -2.92 -4.13
N LEU A 56 -11.79 -1.61 -4.06
CA LEU A 56 -12.41 -0.95 -2.91
C LEU A 56 -13.95 -1.00 -2.95
N MET A 57 -14.53 -1.44 -4.06
CA MET A 57 -15.98 -1.53 -4.20
C MET A 57 -16.50 -2.81 -3.56
N PRO A 58 -17.72 -2.76 -2.95
CA PRO A 58 -18.34 -3.94 -2.37
C PRO A 58 -18.51 -5.06 -3.42
N LYS A 59 -18.27 -6.31 -3.01
CA LYS A 59 -18.43 -7.53 -3.83
C LYS A 59 -17.42 -7.70 -4.99
N VAL A 60 -16.46 -6.81 -5.18
CA VAL A 60 -15.41 -6.99 -6.18
C VAL A 60 -14.36 -7.97 -5.67
N LEU A 61 -13.95 -7.86 -4.41
CA LEU A 61 -13.10 -8.86 -3.76
C LEU A 61 -13.96 -9.87 -3.00
N GLY A 62 -13.59 -11.15 -3.09
CA GLY A 62 -14.27 -12.23 -2.37
C GLY A 62 -14.15 -12.12 -0.85
N ASN A 63 -13.09 -11.50 -0.36
CA ASN A 63 -12.88 -11.18 1.06
C ASN A 63 -12.47 -9.71 1.21
N PHE A 64 -13.40 -8.87 1.60
CA PHE A 64 -13.15 -7.44 1.80
C PHE A 64 -12.22 -7.16 3.00
N GLU A 65 -12.21 -8.02 4.03
CA GLU A 65 -11.30 -7.88 5.17
C GLU A 65 -9.83 -7.95 4.74
N SER A 66 -9.53 -8.77 3.73
CA SER A 66 -8.18 -8.83 3.16
C SER A 66 -7.74 -7.49 2.55
N ALA A 67 -8.67 -6.74 1.96
CA ALA A 67 -8.35 -5.42 1.40
C ALA A 67 -7.99 -4.40 2.50
N LEU A 68 -8.56 -4.54 3.70
CA LEU A 68 -8.26 -3.67 4.84
C LEU A 68 -6.86 -3.92 5.42
N GLU A 69 -6.29 -5.11 5.20
CA GLU A 69 -4.93 -5.46 5.61
C GLU A 69 -3.87 -5.11 4.55
N ASP A 70 -4.28 -4.66 3.37
CA ASP A 70 -3.36 -4.28 2.29
C ASP A 70 -2.55 -3.02 2.63
N SER A 71 -1.44 -2.87 1.90
CA SER A 71 -0.61 -1.67 1.99
C SER A 71 -1.44 -0.40 1.82
N TYR A 72 -1.10 0.62 2.58
CA TYR A 72 -1.70 1.97 2.59
C TYR A 72 -3.10 2.08 3.22
N MET A 73 -3.83 1.00 3.43
CA MET A 73 -5.15 1.07 4.09
C MET A 73 -5.02 1.49 5.56
N ASN A 74 -3.98 1.02 6.24
CA ASN A 74 -3.62 1.39 7.62
C ASN A 74 -2.40 2.31 7.67
N GLN A 75 -2.19 3.15 6.64
CA GLN A 75 -1.09 4.11 6.50
C GLN A 75 0.31 3.47 6.40
N LEU A 76 0.43 2.15 6.48
CA LEU A 76 1.68 1.42 6.39
C LEU A 76 1.72 0.50 5.16
N LEU A 77 2.90 -0.01 4.83
CA LEU A 77 3.04 -1.14 3.92
C LEU A 77 2.47 -2.42 4.56
N GLY A 78 1.94 -3.32 3.75
CA GLY A 78 1.52 -4.64 4.23
C GLY A 78 2.68 -5.42 4.85
N SER A 79 2.39 -6.22 5.88
CA SER A 79 3.36 -7.12 6.51
C SER A 79 3.89 -8.16 5.53
N PRO A 80 5.06 -8.77 5.79
CA PRO A 80 5.52 -9.92 5.01
C PRO A 80 4.51 -11.05 5.01
N CYS A 81 4.31 -11.67 3.84
CA CYS A 81 3.45 -12.84 3.69
C CYS A 81 4.29 -14.11 3.59
N TYR A 82 3.76 -15.20 4.12
CA TYR A 82 4.38 -16.52 4.09
C TYR A 82 3.38 -17.54 3.53
N THR A 83 3.90 -18.55 2.84
CA THR A 83 3.13 -19.65 2.28
C THR A 83 3.74 -20.99 2.67
N HIS A 84 3.12 -22.10 2.26
CA HIS A 84 3.69 -23.44 2.41
C HIS A 84 4.91 -23.65 1.50
N PRO A 85 5.85 -24.50 1.94
CA PRO A 85 5.94 -25.23 3.22
C PRO A 85 6.35 -24.32 4.39
N ARG A 86 6.17 -24.79 5.64
CA ARG A 86 6.57 -24.03 6.86
C ARG A 86 8.07 -23.76 6.94
N GLU A 87 8.86 -24.62 6.33
CA GLU A 87 10.30 -24.45 6.19
C GLU A 87 10.70 -24.65 4.73
N TYR A 88 11.47 -23.70 4.22
CA TYR A 88 12.02 -23.77 2.88
C TYR A 88 13.51 -23.38 2.90
N ARG A 89 14.37 -24.34 2.61
CA ARG A 89 15.84 -24.16 2.55
C ARG A 89 16.43 -23.54 3.81
N GLY A 90 15.98 -23.97 4.98
CA GLY A 90 16.42 -23.46 6.28
C GLY A 90 15.75 -22.16 6.73
N LEU A 91 14.86 -21.56 5.91
CA LEU A 91 14.04 -20.41 6.27
C LEU A 91 12.70 -20.89 6.81
N VAL A 92 12.33 -20.47 8.01
CA VAL A 92 11.14 -20.92 8.73
C VAL A 92 10.11 -19.80 8.83
N VAL A 93 8.84 -20.17 8.70
CA VAL A 93 7.72 -19.24 8.97
C VAL A 93 7.75 -18.87 10.46
N PRO A 94 7.64 -17.58 10.83
CA PRO A 94 7.62 -17.13 12.22
C PRO A 94 6.55 -17.84 13.05
N GLU A 95 6.93 -18.25 14.27
CA GLU A 95 6.03 -19.00 15.17
C GLU A 95 4.78 -18.22 15.55
N GLU A 96 4.88 -16.89 15.62
CA GLU A 96 3.76 -16.00 15.90
C GLU A 96 2.61 -16.23 14.91
N LEU A 97 2.92 -16.43 13.63
CA LEU A 97 1.94 -16.67 12.57
C LEU A 97 1.33 -18.07 12.61
N LEU A 98 1.98 -19.00 13.29
CA LEU A 98 1.53 -20.40 13.45
C LEU A 98 0.78 -20.62 14.77
N SER A 99 0.73 -19.65 15.66
CA SER A 99 0.19 -19.77 17.03
C SER A 99 -1.32 -20.02 17.08
N GLY A 100 -2.08 -19.66 16.05
CA GLY A 100 -3.55 -19.65 16.08
C GLY A 100 -4.17 -18.54 16.93
N ASP A 101 -3.35 -17.76 17.64
CA ASP A 101 -3.79 -16.59 18.41
C ASP A 101 -3.87 -15.38 17.51
N HIS A 102 -5.11 -14.98 17.15
CA HIS A 102 -5.36 -13.85 16.25
C HIS A 102 -4.81 -12.52 16.77
N ALA A 103 -4.82 -12.28 18.08
CA ALA A 103 -4.29 -11.07 18.67
C ALA A 103 -2.75 -11.00 18.52
N ARG A 104 -2.08 -12.12 18.82
CA ARG A 104 -0.63 -12.28 18.65
C ARG A 104 -0.22 -12.14 17.18
N ILE A 105 -0.95 -12.77 16.27
CA ILE A 105 -0.72 -12.67 14.82
C ILE A 105 -0.88 -11.22 14.34
N LYS A 106 -1.95 -10.53 14.75
CA LYS A 106 -2.21 -9.13 14.37
C LYS A 106 -1.10 -8.20 14.87
N LYS A 107 -0.67 -8.37 16.12
CA LYS A 107 0.42 -7.61 16.71
C LYS A 107 1.73 -7.82 15.94
N TYR A 108 2.09 -9.08 15.68
CA TYR A 108 3.28 -9.43 14.91
C TYR A 108 3.25 -8.80 13.51
N ARG A 109 2.15 -8.95 12.78
CA ARG A 109 1.98 -8.34 11.44
C ARG A 109 2.14 -6.83 11.47
N ARG A 110 1.58 -6.16 12.47
CA ARG A 110 1.69 -4.71 12.63
C ARG A 110 3.14 -4.27 12.89
N GLU A 111 3.86 -4.97 13.76
CA GLU A 111 5.27 -4.71 14.03
C GLU A 111 6.15 -4.92 12.80
N GLU A 112 5.92 -5.98 12.04
CA GLU A 112 6.67 -6.24 10.80
C GLU A 112 6.33 -5.24 9.67
N ALA A 113 5.10 -4.77 9.60
CA ALA A 113 4.71 -3.69 8.70
C ALA A 113 5.50 -2.40 9.01
N ILE A 114 5.63 -2.04 10.29
CA ILE A 114 6.43 -0.89 10.74
C ILE A 114 7.91 -1.08 10.38
N ARG A 115 8.51 -2.25 10.65
CA ARG A 115 9.90 -2.56 10.26
C ARG A 115 10.13 -2.43 8.76
N LYS A 116 9.21 -2.96 7.97
CA LYS A 116 9.25 -2.86 6.51
C LYS A 116 9.14 -1.42 6.02
N CYS A 117 8.28 -0.60 6.65
CA CYS A 117 8.19 0.82 6.34
C CYS A 117 9.49 1.55 6.69
N LEU A 118 10.06 1.35 7.87
CA LEU A 118 11.32 1.98 8.25
C LEU A 118 12.43 1.73 7.23
N LYS A 119 12.46 0.52 6.66
CA LYS A 119 13.48 0.13 5.66
C LYS A 119 13.22 0.72 4.27
N HIS A 120 11.97 0.81 3.82
CA HIS A 120 11.64 1.09 2.41
C HIS A 120 10.88 2.40 2.20
N ARG A 121 10.09 2.84 3.16
CA ARG A 121 9.20 4.00 3.09
C ARG A 121 9.08 4.66 4.47
N PRO A 122 10.19 5.22 5.02
CA PRO A 122 10.23 5.76 6.39
C PRO A 122 9.21 6.89 6.61
N GLU A 123 8.87 7.65 5.57
CA GLU A 123 7.88 8.72 5.63
C GLU A 123 6.47 8.23 5.99
N LEU A 124 6.14 6.96 5.69
CA LEU A 124 4.85 6.38 6.09
C LEU A 124 4.77 6.16 7.60
N VAL A 125 5.90 5.85 8.24
CA VAL A 125 5.95 5.70 9.71
C VAL A 125 5.79 7.04 10.40
N GLU A 126 6.28 8.13 9.80
CA GLU A 126 6.15 9.48 10.33
C GLU A 126 4.72 10.02 10.20
N ALA A 127 4.01 9.60 9.15
CA ALA A 127 2.62 10.00 8.91
C ALA A 127 1.59 9.10 9.63
N ALA A 128 2.00 7.90 10.07
CA ALA A 128 1.09 6.93 10.67
C ALA A 128 0.77 7.24 12.14
N GLU A 129 -0.47 6.94 12.54
CA GLU A 129 -0.86 6.92 13.95
C GLU A 129 -0.28 5.67 14.63
N LEU A 130 0.73 5.88 15.46
CA LEU A 130 1.41 4.83 16.21
C LEU A 130 1.05 4.90 17.69
N SER A 131 0.83 3.73 18.31
CA SER A 131 0.70 3.62 19.77
C SER A 131 2.03 3.92 20.46
N ASP A 132 2.00 4.20 21.78
CA ASP A 132 3.20 4.46 22.57
C ASP A 132 4.22 3.32 22.50
N ASP A 133 3.75 2.06 22.50
CA ASP A 133 4.60 0.89 22.37
C ASP A 133 5.27 0.82 20.98
N GLU A 134 4.52 1.15 19.92
CA GLU A 134 5.03 1.20 18.56
C GLU A 134 6.04 2.33 18.37
N GLN A 135 5.79 3.51 18.95
CA GLN A 135 6.74 4.63 18.95
C GLN A 135 8.05 4.26 19.68
N ALA A 136 7.96 3.60 20.83
CA ALA A 136 9.12 3.10 21.55
C ALA A 136 9.91 2.06 20.74
N MET A 137 9.21 1.19 20.02
CA MET A 137 9.84 0.23 19.10
C MET A 137 10.59 0.93 17.97
N VAL A 138 9.96 1.91 17.31
CA VAL A 138 10.57 2.71 16.22
C VAL A 138 11.83 3.41 16.72
N ALA A 139 11.75 4.07 17.89
CA ALA A 139 12.90 4.74 18.48
C ALA A 139 14.08 3.79 18.76
N ARG A 140 13.78 2.58 19.24
CA ARG A 140 14.77 1.54 19.47
C ARG A 140 15.43 1.07 18.17
N ILE A 141 14.64 0.80 17.11
CA ILE A 141 15.17 0.36 15.81
C ILE A 141 16.09 1.43 15.23
N ARG A 142 15.65 2.70 15.17
CA ARG A 142 16.46 3.83 14.67
C ARG A 142 17.77 4.01 15.45
N LYS A 143 17.77 3.75 16.75
CA LYS A 143 18.99 3.81 17.57
C LYS A 143 19.99 2.71 17.24
N PHE A 144 19.50 1.50 16.92
CA PHE A 144 20.37 0.40 16.50
C PHE A 144 20.98 0.65 15.13
N GLU A 145 20.19 1.14 14.16
CA GLU A 145 20.68 1.45 12.81
C GLU A 145 21.77 2.53 12.82
N LYS A 146 21.62 3.57 13.63
CA LYS A 146 22.64 4.63 13.80
C LYS A 146 23.96 4.15 14.43
N LYS A 147 23.95 3.01 15.13
CA LYS A 147 25.17 2.44 15.73
C LYS A 147 25.89 1.45 14.80
N ALA A 148 25.19 0.99 13.75
CA ALA A 148 25.71 0.02 12.78
C ALA A 148 26.33 0.68 11.52
N GLN A 149 26.17 2.00 11.40
CA GLN A 149 26.85 2.87 10.40
C GLN A 149 28.09 3.52 10.99
#